data_74f986748de803bbb2fef86d53b0b605
#
_entry.id   74f986748de803bbb2fef86d53b0b605
#
_cell.length_a   1.000
_cell.length_b   1.000
_cell.length_c   1.000
_cell.angle_alpha   90.00
_cell.angle_beta   90.00
_cell.angle_gamma   90.00
#
_symmetry.space_group_name_H-M   'P 1'
#
loop_
_entity.id
_entity.type
_entity.pdbx_description
1 polymer ?
#
loop_
_entity_poly.entity_id
_entity_poly.type
_entity_poly.pdbx_seq_one_letter_code
_entity_poly.pdbx_strand_id
1 'polypeptide(L)'
;PEQRVDELLRMMERGYRTAKLRVKSPYLAEDIRQIEIVRKGIGDDFALGVDANQGWLVSIVDRIPAWDLERATDFASACADNGISWLEEPLDWHDYAGLAALKKVAKVKIAGAELNHGWDEIKIMFEKDCLDIYQPDAVFAGGMAQVKQVIDACHEHGRTFSPHTWTNGIGFHINWNMALADRKNSHPLEYPLEEPSWIPELREGIIDPILPNQNGMLPPFRKPGLGFEINKRKLRKYGKRFFKLTETGLKLKVIREKGIRAALDIKKRKDAQ
;
A
#
# COMPACT_ATOMS: atom_id res chain seq x y z
N PRO A 1 -11.83 15.58 -15.05
CA PRO A 1 -12.70 15.17 -13.94
C PRO A 1 -13.90 14.34 -14.42
N GLU A 2 -14.57 14.70 -15.52
CA GLU A 2 -15.78 14.02 -16.04
C GLU A 2 -15.51 12.55 -16.39
N GLN A 3 -14.37 12.26 -17.04
CA GLN A 3 -13.97 10.87 -17.32
C GLN A 3 -13.85 10.04 -16.04
N ARG A 4 -13.36 10.62 -14.93
CA ARG A 4 -13.27 9.93 -13.64
C ARG A 4 -14.64 9.65 -13.03
N VAL A 5 -15.62 10.51 -13.26
CA VAL A 5 -17.01 10.24 -12.85
C VAL A 5 -17.54 8.99 -13.58
N ASP A 6 -17.35 8.91 -14.90
CA ASP A 6 -17.79 7.76 -15.68
C ASP A 6 -17.08 6.46 -15.25
N GLU A 7 -15.79 6.53 -14.93
CA GLU A 7 -15.03 5.40 -14.41
C GLU A 7 -15.57 4.91 -13.06
N LEU A 8 -15.83 5.84 -12.14
CA LEU A 8 -16.37 5.51 -10.82
C LEU A 8 -17.79 4.95 -10.89
N LEU A 9 -18.65 5.50 -11.73
CA LEU A 9 -20.01 4.97 -11.94
C LEU A 9 -19.96 3.52 -12.44
N ARG A 10 -19.08 3.21 -13.40
CA ARG A 10 -18.85 1.81 -13.83
C ARG A 10 -18.35 0.91 -12.71
N MET A 11 -17.50 1.42 -11.81
CA MET A 11 -17.03 0.64 -10.65
C MET A 11 -18.16 0.40 -9.65
N MET A 12 -19.01 1.39 -9.42
CA MET A 12 -20.22 1.24 -8.58
C MET A 12 -21.15 0.14 -9.12
N GLU A 13 -21.40 0.12 -10.44
CA GLU A 13 -22.17 -0.94 -11.10
C GLU A 13 -21.54 -2.34 -10.93
N ARG A 14 -20.22 -2.41 -10.88
CA ARG A 14 -19.46 -3.67 -10.62
C ARG A 14 -19.45 -4.08 -9.15
N GLY A 15 -20.11 -3.32 -8.27
CA GLY A 15 -20.29 -3.63 -6.86
C GLY A 15 -19.23 -3.05 -5.92
N TYR A 16 -18.28 -2.26 -6.42
CA TYR A 16 -17.35 -1.53 -5.55
C TYR A 16 -18.10 -0.50 -4.70
N ARG A 17 -17.67 -0.30 -3.47
CA ARG A 17 -18.34 0.59 -2.49
C ARG A 17 -17.50 1.79 -2.11
N THR A 18 -16.26 1.78 -2.51
CA THR A 18 -15.26 2.79 -2.14
C THR A 18 -14.29 2.96 -3.28
N ALA A 19 -13.80 4.17 -3.49
CA ALA A 19 -12.68 4.42 -4.39
C ALA A 19 -11.74 5.46 -3.81
N LYS A 20 -10.54 5.52 -4.34
CA LYS A 20 -9.52 6.51 -4.04
C LYS A 20 -9.22 7.33 -5.29
N LEU A 21 -9.39 8.65 -5.20
CA LEU A 21 -9.10 9.61 -6.26
C LEU A 21 -7.72 10.20 -6.04
N ARG A 22 -6.88 10.22 -7.07
CA ARG A 22 -5.58 10.91 -7.00
C ARG A 22 -5.70 12.35 -7.46
N VAL A 23 -5.07 13.25 -6.70
CA VAL A 23 -4.95 14.67 -7.02
C VAL A 23 -3.48 15.07 -7.03
N LYS A 24 -3.05 15.83 -8.01
CA LYS A 24 -1.65 16.27 -8.14
C LYS A 24 -1.55 17.46 -9.10
N SER A 25 -2.40 18.47 -8.94
CA SER A 25 -2.24 19.73 -9.69
C SER A 25 -1.21 20.65 -9.00
N PRO A 26 -0.47 21.49 -9.74
CA PRO A 26 0.28 22.58 -9.12
C PRO A 26 -0.63 23.62 -8.45
N TYR A 27 -1.92 23.65 -8.78
CA TYR A 27 -2.90 24.65 -8.31
C TYR A 27 -3.94 23.99 -7.39
N LEU A 28 -4.05 24.51 -6.17
CA LEU A 28 -5.02 24.05 -5.17
C LEU A 28 -6.46 24.06 -5.71
N ALA A 29 -6.85 25.12 -6.39
CA ALA A 29 -8.20 25.27 -6.96
C ALA A 29 -8.58 24.17 -7.97
N GLU A 30 -7.62 23.64 -8.70
CA GLU A 30 -7.86 22.53 -9.64
C GLU A 30 -8.10 21.22 -8.91
N ASP A 31 -7.32 20.94 -7.86
CA ASP A 31 -7.51 19.75 -7.03
C ASP A 31 -8.87 19.79 -6.31
N ILE A 32 -9.25 20.98 -5.77
CA ILE A 32 -10.58 21.18 -5.17
C ILE A 32 -11.69 20.98 -6.22
N ARG A 33 -11.59 21.61 -7.36
CA ARG A 33 -12.56 21.44 -8.45
C ARG A 33 -12.71 19.97 -8.86
N GLN A 34 -11.63 19.20 -8.87
CA GLN A 34 -11.68 17.79 -9.23
C GLN A 34 -12.53 16.99 -8.23
N ILE A 35 -12.35 17.18 -6.92
CA ILE A 35 -13.16 16.49 -5.92
C ILE A 35 -14.63 16.93 -5.94
N GLU A 36 -14.90 18.20 -6.15
CA GLU A 36 -16.27 18.73 -6.27
C GLU A 36 -17.03 18.10 -7.44
N ILE A 37 -16.42 18.08 -8.64
CA ILE A 37 -17.04 17.49 -9.84
C ILE A 37 -17.27 15.99 -9.62
N VAL A 38 -16.29 15.28 -9.08
CA VAL A 38 -16.41 13.84 -8.84
C VAL A 38 -17.50 13.58 -7.82
N ARG A 39 -17.51 14.25 -6.69
CA ARG A 39 -18.53 14.09 -5.64
C ARG A 39 -19.94 14.37 -6.19
N LYS A 40 -20.09 15.45 -6.91
CA LYS A 40 -21.37 15.79 -7.55
C LYS A 40 -21.83 14.72 -8.54
N GLY A 41 -20.90 14.10 -9.27
CA GLY A 41 -21.20 13.09 -10.28
C GLY A 41 -21.59 11.74 -9.72
N ILE A 42 -20.98 11.31 -8.59
CA ILE A 42 -21.22 9.98 -8.00
C ILE A 42 -22.23 9.99 -6.84
N GLY A 43 -22.63 11.17 -6.34
CA GLY A 43 -23.52 11.30 -5.19
C GLY A 43 -22.79 11.06 -3.85
N ASP A 44 -23.56 11.10 -2.74
CA ASP A 44 -23.00 11.09 -1.38
C ASP A 44 -22.87 9.69 -0.76
N ASP A 45 -23.57 8.70 -1.30
CA ASP A 45 -23.64 7.36 -0.75
C ASP A 45 -22.38 6.50 -0.99
N PHE A 46 -21.47 6.98 -1.85
CA PHE A 46 -20.25 6.28 -2.20
C PHE A 46 -19.05 6.83 -1.42
N ALA A 47 -18.36 5.97 -0.66
CA ALA A 47 -17.20 6.38 0.10
C ALA A 47 -16.03 6.75 -0.83
N LEU A 48 -15.57 8.00 -0.78
CA LEU A 48 -14.50 8.51 -1.61
C LEU A 48 -13.33 8.95 -0.74
N GLY A 49 -12.17 8.33 -0.94
CA GLY A 49 -10.89 8.80 -0.42
C GLY A 49 -10.17 9.64 -1.45
N VAL A 50 -9.25 10.47 -1.01
CA VAL A 50 -8.38 11.25 -1.89
C VAL A 50 -6.92 11.04 -1.49
N ASP A 51 -6.08 10.76 -2.47
CA ASP A 51 -4.65 10.60 -2.31
C ASP A 51 -3.92 11.78 -2.96
N ALA A 52 -3.24 12.57 -2.16
CA ALA A 52 -2.45 13.72 -2.60
C ALA A 52 -1.05 13.33 -3.08
N ASN A 53 -0.59 12.11 -2.76
CA ASN A 53 0.72 11.58 -3.11
C ASN A 53 1.88 12.56 -2.80
N GLN A 54 1.81 13.24 -1.66
CA GLN A 54 2.87 14.13 -1.19
C GLN A 54 3.83 13.42 -0.22
N GLY A 55 3.50 12.19 0.19
CA GLY A 55 4.30 11.42 1.13
C GLY A 55 5.74 11.24 0.65
N TRP A 56 5.95 11.10 -0.65
CA TRP A 56 7.27 11.01 -1.26
C TRP A 56 7.28 11.64 -2.65
N LEU A 57 8.40 12.25 -3.03
CA LEU A 57 8.57 12.87 -4.33
C LEU A 57 9.73 12.24 -5.09
N VAL A 58 9.47 11.84 -6.32
CA VAL A 58 10.52 11.39 -7.24
C VAL A 58 11.06 12.61 -7.98
N SER A 59 12.11 13.23 -7.45
CA SER A 59 12.67 14.49 -7.94
C SER A 59 13.01 14.52 -9.45
N ILE A 60 13.23 13.36 -10.07
CA ILE A 60 13.47 13.24 -11.52
C ILE A 60 12.16 13.37 -12.32
N VAL A 61 11.03 13.00 -11.74
CA VAL A 61 9.73 12.95 -12.40
C VAL A 61 8.83 14.11 -11.95
N ASP A 62 8.85 14.38 -10.64
CA ASP A 62 8.00 15.38 -10.02
C ASP A 62 8.60 16.78 -10.18
N ARG A 63 7.96 17.62 -10.97
CA ARG A 63 8.31 19.02 -11.18
C ARG A 63 7.43 19.98 -10.39
N ILE A 64 6.50 19.45 -9.62
CA ILE A 64 5.55 20.22 -8.82
C ILE A 64 6.11 20.31 -7.40
N PRO A 65 6.12 21.51 -6.79
CA PRO A 65 6.53 21.66 -5.40
C PRO A 65 5.68 20.78 -4.48
N ALA A 66 6.31 20.19 -3.45
CA ALA A 66 5.58 19.52 -2.38
C ALA A 66 4.59 20.49 -1.72
N TRP A 67 3.50 19.93 -1.23
CA TRP A 67 2.55 20.72 -0.45
C TRP A 67 3.18 21.11 0.89
N ASP A 68 2.94 22.36 1.29
CA ASP A 68 3.17 22.83 2.64
C ASP A 68 1.93 22.60 3.53
N LEU A 69 2.08 22.90 4.81
CA LEU A 69 1.01 22.72 5.80
C LEU A 69 -0.23 23.60 5.49
N GLU A 70 -0.04 24.79 4.95
CA GLU A 70 -1.12 25.71 4.59
C GLU A 70 -1.99 25.09 3.49
N ARG A 71 -1.37 24.69 2.39
CA ARG A 71 -2.07 24.02 1.28
C ARG A 71 -2.75 22.73 1.71
N ALA A 72 -2.06 21.90 2.52
CA ALA A 72 -2.63 20.66 3.03
C ALA A 72 -3.85 20.92 3.92
N THR A 73 -3.83 21.98 4.73
CA THR A 73 -4.95 22.39 5.60
C THR A 73 -6.13 22.88 4.79
N ASP A 74 -5.90 23.74 3.79
CA ASP A 74 -6.95 24.24 2.91
C ASP A 74 -7.63 23.13 2.11
N PHE A 75 -6.81 22.21 1.58
CA PHE A 75 -7.33 21.06 0.85
C PHE A 75 -8.07 20.07 1.76
N ALA A 76 -7.60 19.85 2.98
CA ALA A 76 -8.31 19.03 3.97
C ALA A 76 -9.68 19.63 4.35
N SER A 77 -9.80 20.97 4.42
CA SER A 77 -11.08 21.64 4.61
C SER A 77 -12.02 21.39 3.42
N ALA A 78 -11.54 21.57 2.20
CA ALA A 78 -12.33 21.28 1.00
C ALA A 78 -12.74 19.80 0.92
N CYS A 79 -11.88 18.87 1.33
CA CYS A 79 -12.23 17.45 1.44
C CYS A 79 -13.39 17.22 2.42
N ALA A 80 -13.36 17.85 3.59
CA ALA A 80 -14.43 17.75 4.58
C ALA A 80 -15.76 18.31 4.04
N ASP A 81 -15.71 19.47 3.40
CA ASP A 81 -16.89 20.13 2.82
C ASP A 81 -17.54 19.32 1.69
N ASN A 82 -16.74 18.49 1.01
CA ASN A 82 -17.19 17.59 -0.06
C ASN A 82 -17.43 16.13 0.41
N GLY A 83 -17.52 15.87 1.72
CA GLY A 83 -17.81 14.53 2.25
C GLY A 83 -16.76 13.48 1.88
N ILE A 84 -15.49 13.87 1.73
CA ILE A 84 -14.38 12.95 1.51
C ILE A 84 -14.13 12.16 2.79
N SER A 85 -13.99 10.85 2.65
CA SER A 85 -13.86 9.93 3.78
C SER A 85 -12.48 9.95 4.44
N TRP A 86 -11.42 10.15 3.64
CA TRP A 86 -10.05 10.34 4.11
C TRP A 86 -9.20 11.08 3.09
N LEU A 87 -8.17 11.77 3.57
CA LEU A 87 -7.11 12.40 2.80
C LEU A 87 -5.79 11.66 3.08
N GLU A 88 -5.21 11.07 2.04
CA GLU A 88 -4.01 10.25 2.08
C GLU A 88 -2.80 11.04 1.64
N GLU A 89 -1.69 10.89 2.36
CA GLU A 89 -0.37 11.48 2.06
C GLU A 89 -0.39 12.98 1.72
N PRO A 90 -1.02 13.85 2.52
CA PRO A 90 -1.07 15.28 2.23
C PRO A 90 0.25 16.02 2.43
N LEU A 91 1.23 15.42 3.13
CA LEU A 91 2.55 15.95 3.43
C LEU A 91 3.62 14.87 3.32
N ASP A 92 4.90 15.25 3.29
CA ASP A 92 6.02 14.32 3.34
C ASP A 92 5.91 13.37 4.53
N TRP A 93 6.23 12.10 4.33
CA TRP A 93 6.10 11.04 5.35
C TRP A 93 6.97 11.25 6.59
N HIS A 94 8.04 12.05 6.49
CA HIS A 94 8.91 12.40 7.62
C HIS A 94 8.57 13.77 8.24
N ASP A 95 7.62 14.52 7.69
CA ASP A 95 7.13 15.73 8.33
C ASP A 95 6.12 15.40 9.44
N TYR A 96 6.62 14.71 10.47
CA TYR A 96 5.81 14.32 11.63
C TYR A 96 5.16 15.52 12.34
N ALA A 97 5.83 16.68 12.33
CA ALA A 97 5.29 17.88 12.97
C ALA A 97 4.14 18.47 12.16
N GLY A 98 4.31 18.56 10.84
CA GLY A 98 3.27 19.01 9.92
C GLY A 98 2.06 18.06 9.91
N LEU A 99 2.28 16.74 9.84
CA LEU A 99 1.21 15.74 9.89
C LEU A 99 0.41 15.83 11.20
N ALA A 100 1.08 15.95 12.35
CA ALA A 100 0.41 16.09 13.64
C ALA A 100 -0.38 17.43 13.74
N ALA A 101 0.18 18.52 13.22
CA ALA A 101 -0.49 19.81 13.17
C ALA A 101 -1.73 19.77 12.26
N LEU A 102 -1.60 19.20 11.08
CA LEU A 102 -2.71 19.03 10.14
C LEU A 102 -3.83 18.18 10.75
N LYS A 103 -3.50 17.00 11.29
CA LYS A 103 -4.47 16.10 11.90
C LYS A 103 -5.27 16.76 13.02
N LYS A 104 -4.64 17.62 13.81
CA LYS A 104 -5.29 18.34 14.92
C LYS A 104 -6.40 19.27 14.45
N VAL A 105 -6.31 19.83 13.25
CA VAL A 105 -7.27 20.82 12.73
C VAL A 105 -8.17 20.25 11.62
N ALA A 106 -7.75 19.17 10.95
CA ALA A 106 -8.51 18.56 9.88
C ALA A 106 -9.82 17.97 10.38
N LYS A 107 -10.90 18.19 9.60
CA LYS A 107 -12.23 17.57 9.81
C LYS A 107 -12.41 16.32 8.94
N VAL A 108 -11.44 15.98 8.11
CA VAL A 108 -11.32 14.75 7.33
C VAL A 108 -10.27 13.86 7.97
N LYS A 109 -10.41 12.55 7.92
CA LYS A 109 -9.40 11.62 8.45
C LYS A 109 -8.12 11.72 7.63
N ILE A 110 -6.97 11.77 8.29
CA ILE A 110 -5.65 11.79 7.66
C ILE A 110 -5.10 10.36 7.61
N ALA A 111 -4.67 9.94 6.43
CA ALA A 111 -4.13 8.60 6.16
C ALA A 111 -2.71 8.69 5.60
N GLY A 112 -1.92 7.61 5.75
CA GLY A 112 -0.57 7.51 5.21
C GLY A 112 0.24 6.36 5.79
N ALA A 113 1.54 6.43 5.67
CA ALA A 113 2.55 5.47 6.11
C ALA A 113 2.80 4.30 5.13
N GLU A 114 2.47 4.44 3.84
CA GLU A 114 2.63 3.37 2.86
C GLU A 114 4.09 2.98 2.61
N LEU A 115 5.00 3.95 2.59
CA LEU A 115 6.42 3.75 2.29
C LEU A 115 7.35 3.86 3.50
N ASN A 116 6.81 4.02 4.71
CA ASN A 116 7.63 4.03 5.91
C ASN A 116 8.32 2.69 6.15
N HIS A 117 9.62 2.75 6.49
CA HIS A 117 10.48 1.59 6.63
C HIS A 117 10.40 0.98 8.03
N GLY A 118 9.35 0.19 8.29
CA GLY A 118 9.22 -0.61 9.50
C GLY A 118 8.67 0.13 10.71
N TRP A 119 8.63 -0.60 11.81
CA TRP A 119 8.02 -0.15 13.05
C TRP A 119 8.67 1.10 13.65
N ASP A 120 10.00 1.21 13.55
CA ASP A 120 10.73 2.32 14.19
C ASP A 120 10.32 3.70 13.64
N GLU A 121 10.03 3.81 12.35
CA GLU A 121 9.52 5.04 11.76
C GLU A 121 8.03 5.25 12.07
N ILE A 122 7.22 4.20 11.91
CA ILE A 122 5.77 4.27 12.12
C ILE A 122 5.44 4.54 13.59
N LYS A 123 6.23 4.03 14.53
CA LYS A 123 6.08 4.30 15.96
C LYS A 123 6.13 5.79 16.27
N ILE A 124 7.02 6.55 15.62
CA ILE A 124 7.11 7.99 15.79
C ILE A 124 5.80 8.68 15.40
N MET A 125 5.13 8.20 14.36
CA MET A 125 3.82 8.72 13.95
C MET A 125 2.74 8.50 14.99
N PHE A 126 2.75 7.35 15.71
CA PHE A 126 1.85 7.12 16.85
C PHE A 126 2.18 8.02 18.02
N GLU A 127 3.45 8.15 18.38
CA GLU A 127 3.91 8.99 19.50
C GLU A 127 3.54 10.47 19.31
N LYS A 128 3.54 10.94 18.06
CA LYS A 128 3.20 12.31 17.69
C LYS A 128 1.76 12.52 17.25
N ASP A 129 0.98 11.46 17.20
CA ASP A 129 -0.43 11.48 16.78
C ASP A 129 -0.63 12.03 15.35
N CYS A 130 0.14 11.51 14.38
CA CYS A 130 0.19 12.02 13.01
C CYS A 130 -1.01 11.62 12.14
N LEU A 131 -1.59 10.42 12.34
CA LEU A 131 -2.56 9.83 11.42
C LEU A 131 -3.79 9.26 12.15
N ASP A 132 -4.90 9.20 11.41
CA ASP A 132 -6.13 8.49 11.81
C ASP A 132 -6.17 7.08 11.21
N ILE A 133 -5.63 6.92 9.99
CA ILE A 133 -5.57 5.67 9.24
C ILE A 133 -4.12 5.37 8.88
N TYR A 134 -3.61 4.25 9.36
CA TYR A 134 -2.26 3.77 9.07
C TYR A 134 -2.29 2.76 7.93
N GLN A 135 -1.49 3.01 6.88
CA GLN A 135 -1.50 2.25 5.63
C GLN A 135 -0.14 1.60 5.31
N PRO A 136 0.53 0.92 6.26
CA PRO A 136 1.81 0.30 5.96
C PRO A 136 1.65 -0.76 4.88
N ASP A 137 2.61 -0.83 3.96
CA ASP A 137 2.73 -1.95 3.04
C ASP A 137 3.76 -2.95 3.57
N ALA A 138 3.39 -4.20 3.75
CA ALA A 138 4.28 -5.23 4.28
C ALA A 138 5.52 -5.46 3.40
N VAL A 139 5.47 -5.09 2.11
CA VAL A 139 6.64 -5.18 1.21
C VAL A 139 7.67 -4.12 1.57
N PHE A 140 7.26 -2.92 1.97
CA PHE A 140 8.13 -1.80 2.31
C PHE A 140 8.40 -1.72 3.82
N ALA A 141 7.41 -2.02 4.64
CA ALA A 141 7.50 -1.95 6.11
C ALA A 141 8.27 -3.12 6.76
N GLY A 142 9.06 -3.90 6.01
CA GLY A 142 9.90 -4.96 6.56
C GLY A 142 9.17 -6.27 6.88
N GLY A 143 7.97 -6.49 6.34
CA GLY A 143 7.25 -7.76 6.39
C GLY A 143 6.11 -7.82 7.40
N MET A 144 5.43 -8.96 7.43
CA MET A 144 4.19 -9.18 8.21
C MET A 144 4.38 -8.94 9.71
N ALA A 145 5.55 -9.25 10.27
CA ALA A 145 5.81 -9.06 11.70
C ALA A 145 5.81 -7.58 12.09
N GLN A 146 6.36 -6.71 11.25
CA GLN A 146 6.35 -5.26 11.46
C GLN A 146 4.94 -4.69 11.33
N VAL A 147 4.21 -5.12 10.29
CA VAL A 147 2.81 -4.69 10.08
C VAL A 147 1.91 -5.15 11.22
N LYS A 148 2.17 -6.34 11.81
CA LYS A 148 1.42 -6.80 13.00
C LYS A 148 1.58 -5.84 14.18
N GLN A 149 2.78 -5.27 14.39
CA GLN A 149 2.99 -4.27 15.44
C GLN A 149 2.17 -3.00 15.18
N VAL A 150 2.06 -2.60 13.89
CA VAL A 150 1.20 -1.45 13.51
C VAL A 150 -0.27 -1.74 13.79
N ILE A 151 -0.76 -2.96 13.49
CA ILE A 151 -2.13 -3.37 13.82
C ILE A 151 -2.38 -3.26 15.32
N ASP A 152 -1.47 -3.78 16.14
CA ASP A 152 -1.60 -3.74 17.60
C ASP A 152 -1.62 -2.31 18.11
N ALA A 153 -0.72 -1.46 17.63
CA ALA A 153 -0.68 -0.04 17.96
C ALA A 153 -1.96 0.70 17.51
N CYS A 154 -2.51 0.40 16.33
CA CYS A 154 -3.80 0.94 15.91
C CYS A 154 -4.90 0.62 16.92
N HIS A 155 -4.94 -0.61 17.42
CA HIS A 155 -5.91 -1.01 18.44
C HIS A 155 -5.70 -0.28 19.77
N GLU A 156 -4.47 -0.12 20.21
CA GLU A 156 -4.11 0.57 21.47
C GLU A 156 -4.45 2.06 21.42
N HIS A 157 -4.21 2.70 20.27
CA HIS A 157 -4.43 4.13 20.10
C HIS A 157 -5.80 4.48 19.50
N GLY A 158 -6.69 3.50 19.26
CA GLY A 158 -8.00 3.74 18.63
C GLY A 158 -7.90 4.29 17.21
N ARG A 159 -6.87 3.86 16.46
CA ARG A 159 -6.64 4.22 15.05
C ARG A 159 -7.09 3.10 14.13
N THR A 160 -7.24 3.43 12.85
CA THR A 160 -7.64 2.48 11.81
C THR A 160 -6.40 1.93 11.10
N PHE A 161 -6.37 0.63 10.86
CA PHE A 161 -5.41 -0.02 9.99
C PHE A 161 -6.05 -0.31 8.63
N SER A 162 -5.35 0.03 7.54
CA SER A 162 -5.76 -0.28 6.16
C SER A 162 -4.53 -0.38 5.27
N PRO A 163 -3.99 -1.56 4.99
CA PRO A 163 -2.70 -1.65 4.33
C PRO A 163 -2.76 -1.12 2.90
N HIS A 164 -1.69 -0.44 2.49
CA HIS A 164 -1.41 -0.13 1.10
C HIS A 164 -1.17 -1.42 0.31
N THR A 165 -1.57 -1.46 -0.97
CA THR A 165 -1.53 -2.67 -1.79
C THR A 165 -1.08 -2.45 -3.24
N TRP A 166 -0.58 -1.28 -3.60
CA TRP A 166 -0.05 -0.99 -4.94
C TRP A 166 1.30 -1.68 -5.17
N THR A 167 1.30 -3.01 -5.09
CA THR A 167 2.46 -3.88 -5.32
C THR A 167 2.09 -5.00 -6.30
N ASN A 168 3.05 -5.90 -6.58
CA ASN A 168 2.75 -7.10 -7.35
C ASN A 168 1.81 -8.05 -6.60
N GLY A 169 1.28 -9.07 -7.26
CA GLY A 169 0.30 -9.98 -6.69
C GLY A 169 0.73 -10.68 -5.40
N ILE A 170 2.03 -10.98 -5.21
CA ILE A 170 2.54 -11.55 -3.95
C ILE A 170 2.41 -10.53 -2.83
N GLY A 171 2.81 -9.29 -3.07
CA GLY A 171 2.68 -8.20 -2.10
C GLY A 171 1.21 -7.93 -1.75
N PHE A 172 0.33 -7.88 -2.75
CA PHE A 172 -1.11 -7.78 -2.55
C PHE A 172 -1.64 -8.87 -1.63
N HIS A 173 -1.27 -10.14 -1.86
CA HIS A 173 -1.70 -11.24 -1.01
C HIS A 173 -1.17 -11.15 0.42
N ILE A 174 0.06 -10.67 0.61
CA ILE A 174 0.61 -10.46 1.95
C ILE A 174 -0.22 -9.40 2.69
N ASN A 175 -0.45 -8.25 2.07
CA ASN A 175 -1.22 -7.16 2.67
C ASN A 175 -2.69 -7.54 2.91
N TRP A 176 -3.29 -8.31 2.01
CA TRP A 176 -4.63 -8.85 2.22
C TRP A 176 -4.69 -9.82 3.42
N ASN A 177 -3.68 -10.69 3.61
CA ASN A 177 -3.59 -11.52 4.81
C ASN A 177 -3.50 -10.66 6.08
N MET A 178 -2.76 -9.55 6.05
CA MET A 178 -2.66 -8.63 7.18
C MET A 178 -4.00 -7.93 7.46
N ALA A 179 -4.73 -7.50 6.42
CA ALA A 179 -6.07 -6.95 6.57
C ALA A 179 -7.06 -7.95 7.19
N LEU A 180 -6.99 -9.23 6.79
CA LEU A 180 -7.82 -10.29 7.37
C LEU A 180 -7.40 -10.67 8.82
N ALA A 181 -6.15 -10.46 9.18
CA ALA A 181 -5.64 -10.69 10.53
C ALA A 181 -6.14 -9.62 11.52
N ASP A 182 -6.47 -8.43 11.03
CA ASP A 182 -7.10 -7.38 11.83
C ASP A 182 -8.61 -7.60 11.93
N ARG A 183 -9.01 -8.34 12.95
CA ARG A 183 -10.44 -8.69 13.20
C ARG A 183 -11.32 -7.50 13.59
N LYS A 184 -10.74 -6.36 13.93
CA LYS A 184 -11.46 -5.13 14.28
C LYS A 184 -11.57 -4.17 13.09
N ASN A 185 -10.87 -4.49 11.99
CA ASN A 185 -10.85 -3.63 10.83
C ASN A 185 -12.21 -3.61 10.13
N SER A 186 -12.73 -2.42 9.95
CA SER A 186 -13.93 -2.12 9.15
C SER A 186 -13.60 -1.32 7.89
N HIS A 187 -12.33 -0.97 7.67
CA HIS A 187 -11.90 -0.19 6.51
C HIS A 187 -11.75 -1.12 5.29
N PRO A 188 -12.20 -0.70 4.10
CA PRO A 188 -12.03 -1.49 2.89
C PRO A 188 -10.55 -1.67 2.54
N LEU A 189 -10.21 -2.85 2.01
CA LEU A 189 -8.89 -3.11 1.45
C LEU A 189 -8.75 -2.38 0.11
N GLU A 190 -7.67 -1.67 -0.09
CA GLU A 190 -7.32 -1.12 -1.40
C GLU A 190 -7.18 -2.27 -2.42
N TYR A 191 -7.90 -2.18 -3.54
CA TYR A 191 -7.82 -3.15 -4.63
C TYR A 191 -7.31 -2.42 -5.89
N PRO A 192 -6.00 -2.48 -6.19
CA PRO A 192 -5.42 -1.74 -7.29
C PRO A 192 -6.03 -2.17 -8.63
N LEU A 193 -6.74 -1.26 -9.25
CA LEU A 193 -7.40 -1.45 -10.54
C LEU A 193 -7.42 -0.12 -11.29
N GLU A 194 -6.70 -0.06 -12.40
CA GLU A 194 -6.60 1.13 -13.25
C GLU A 194 -6.53 0.69 -14.71
N GLU A 195 -7.70 0.46 -15.28
CA GLU A 195 -7.84 -0.03 -16.64
C GLU A 195 -7.41 1.02 -17.68
N PRO A 196 -6.75 0.63 -18.76
CA PRO A 196 -6.32 -0.73 -19.12
C PRO A 196 -4.93 -1.11 -18.59
N SER A 197 -4.24 -0.20 -17.90
CA SER A 197 -2.80 -0.32 -17.60
C SER A 197 -2.51 -1.25 -16.42
N TRP A 198 -3.38 -1.25 -15.40
CA TRP A 198 -3.18 -2.00 -14.18
C TRP A 198 -4.42 -2.85 -13.86
N ILE A 199 -4.46 -4.02 -14.48
CA ILE A 199 -5.52 -5.01 -14.33
C ILE A 199 -5.03 -6.21 -13.51
N PRO A 200 -5.93 -7.01 -12.90
CA PRO A 200 -5.54 -8.14 -12.06
C PRO A 200 -4.58 -9.12 -12.73
N GLU A 201 -4.74 -9.39 -14.01
CA GLU A 201 -3.89 -10.30 -14.77
C GLU A 201 -2.44 -9.82 -14.88
N LEU A 202 -2.22 -8.50 -14.90
CA LEU A 202 -0.88 -7.90 -14.91
C LEU A 202 -0.33 -7.79 -13.49
N ARG A 203 -1.14 -7.36 -12.54
CA ARG A 203 -0.76 -7.23 -11.14
C ARG A 203 -0.30 -8.56 -10.54
N GLU A 204 -1.07 -9.63 -10.68
CA GLU A 204 -0.74 -10.95 -10.15
C GLU A 204 0.46 -11.60 -10.83
N GLY A 205 0.67 -11.32 -12.11
CA GLY A 205 1.88 -11.76 -12.81
C GLY A 205 2.09 -13.28 -12.80
N ILE A 206 2.78 -13.78 -11.79
CA ILE A 206 3.14 -15.22 -11.65
C ILE A 206 2.16 -16.06 -10.82
N ILE A 207 1.10 -15.45 -10.31
CA ILE A 207 0.01 -16.15 -9.64
C ILE A 207 -1.29 -15.99 -10.45
N ASP A 208 -2.33 -16.73 -10.09
CA ASP A 208 -3.61 -16.56 -10.75
C ASP A 208 -4.37 -15.40 -10.10
N PRO A 209 -5.05 -14.54 -10.92
CA PRO A 209 -5.72 -13.36 -10.41
C PRO A 209 -6.89 -13.73 -9.50
N ILE A 210 -7.07 -12.92 -8.44
CA ILE A 210 -8.22 -12.99 -7.57
C ILE A 210 -9.10 -11.78 -7.86
N LEU A 211 -10.34 -12.06 -8.21
CA LEU A 211 -11.33 -11.07 -8.58
C LEU A 211 -12.36 -10.92 -7.47
N PRO A 212 -12.81 -9.68 -7.17
CA PRO A 212 -13.96 -9.46 -6.31
C PRO A 212 -15.22 -10.07 -6.93
N ASN A 213 -16.14 -10.47 -6.08
CA ASN A 213 -17.48 -10.86 -6.51
C ASN A 213 -18.34 -9.63 -6.87
N GLN A 214 -19.59 -9.86 -7.29
CA GLN A 214 -20.54 -8.81 -7.67
C GLN A 214 -20.86 -7.78 -6.56
N ASN A 215 -20.47 -8.06 -5.31
CA ASN A 215 -20.63 -7.15 -4.16
C ASN A 215 -19.31 -6.46 -3.79
N GLY A 216 -18.29 -6.49 -4.63
CA GLY A 216 -16.99 -5.92 -4.38
C GLY A 216 -16.17 -6.65 -3.31
N MET A 217 -16.53 -7.87 -2.92
CA MET A 217 -15.88 -8.64 -1.86
C MET A 217 -14.90 -9.65 -2.44
N LEU A 218 -13.68 -9.69 -1.88
CA LEU A 218 -12.71 -10.73 -2.21
C LEU A 218 -13.11 -12.07 -1.56
N PRO A 219 -12.92 -13.21 -2.25
CA PRO A 219 -13.21 -14.52 -1.69
C PRO A 219 -12.21 -14.86 -0.58
N PRO A 220 -12.62 -15.59 0.47
CA PRO A 220 -11.71 -15.99 1.53
C PRO A 220 -10.61 -16.92 1.02
N PHE A 221 -9.44 -16.87 1.66
CA PHE A 221 -8.36 -17.82 1.37
C PHE A 221 -8.80 -19.26 1.71
N ARG A 222 -8.53 -20.19 0.79
CA ARG A 222 -8.81 -21.62 0.95
C ARG A 222 -7.56 -22.47 1.04
N LYS A 223 -6.39 -21.90 0.71
CA LYS A 223 -5.10 -22.60 0.71
C LYS A 223 -4.28 -22.18 1.91
N PRO A 224 -3.46 -23.06 2.49
CA PRO A 224 -2.54 -22.69 3.57
C PRO A 224 -1.48 -21.71 3.10
N GLY A 225 -0.80 -21.06 4.06
CA GLY A 225 0.20 -20.05 3.81
C GLY A 225 -0.44 -18.74 3.34
N LEU A 226 0.11 -18.11 2.31
CA LEU A 226 -0.39 -16.85 1.76
C LEU A 226 -1.64 -17.01 0.86
N GLY A 227 -2.20 -18.22 0.75
CA GLY A 227 -3.45 -18.46 0.04
C GLY A 227 -3.34 -18.62 -1.48
N PHE A 228 -2.13 -18.63 -2.06
CA PHE A 228 -1.92 -18.79 -3.49
C PHE A 228 -0.88 -19.86 -3.83
N GLU A 229 -0.81 -20.21 -5.10
CA GLU A 229 0.24 -21.05 -5.68
C GLU A 229 0.92 -20.31 -6.83
N ILE A 230 2.25 -20.49 -6.94
CA ILE A 230 3.00 -19.92 -8.07
C ILE A 230 2.67 -20.70 -9.34
N ASN A 231 2.19 -20.00 -10.35
CA ASN A 231 1.97 -20.55 -11.69
C ASN A 231 3.33 -20.77 -12.38
N LYS A 232 3.81 -22.02 -12.37
CA LYS A 232 5.13 -22.39 -12.90
C LYS A 232 5.29 -22.07 -14.40
N ARG A 233 4.19 -22.05 -15.18
CA ARG A 233 4.22 -21.68 -16.60
C ARG A 233 4.46 -20.18 -16.77
N LYS A 234 3.71 -19.35 -16.02
CA LYS A 234 3.91 -17.89 -15.99
C LYS A 234 5.32 -17.53 -15.48
N LEU A 235 5.78 -18.19 -14.41
CA LEU A 235 7.14 -18.00 -13.89
C LEU A 235 8.22 -18.31 -14.93
N ARG A 236 8.06 -19.39 -15.70
CA ARG A 236 9.00 -19.70 -16.79
C ARG A 236 8.95 -18.70 -17.95
N LYS A 237 7.76 -18.16 -18.24
CA LYS A 237 7.56 -17.21 -19.34
C LYS A 237 8.10 -15.81 -19.02
N TYR A 238 7.84 -15.32 -17.80
CA TYR A 238 8.10 -13.93 -17.40
C TYR A 238 9.28 -13.79 -16.43
N GLY A 239 9.61 -14.87 -15.71
CA GLY A 239 10.68 -14.86 -14.73
C GLY A 239 12.06 -14.84 -15.38
N LYS A 240 12.94 -13.96 -14.90
CA LYS A 240 14.33 -13.94 -15.27
C LYS A 240 15.18 -14.50 -14.14
N ARG A 241 15.84 -15.65 -14.39
CA ARG A 241 16.79 -16.18 -13.41
C ARG A 241 18.06 -15.35 -13.40
N PHE A 242 18.31 -14.61 -12.34
CA PHE A 242 19.53 -13.83 -12.16
C PHE A 242 20.55 -14.51 -11.23
N PHE A 243 20.09 -15.48 -10.42
CA PHE A 243 20.93 -16.21 -9.50
C PHE A 243 20.50 -17.68 -9.38
N LYS A 244 21.45 -18.59 -9.24
CA LYS A 244 21.22 -20.01 -8.96
C LYS A 244 22.24 -20.47 -7.92
N LEU A 245 21.78 -20.74 -6.71
CA LEU A 245 22.59 -21.41 -5.70
C LEU A 245 22.35 -22.92 -5.78
N THR A 246 23.42 -23.67 -5.95
CA THR A 246 23.41 -25.13 -5.86
C THR A 246 24.43 -25.56 -4.83
N GLU A 247 24.24 -26.73 -4.21
CA GLU A 247 25.18 -27.26 -3.25
C GLU A 247 26.60 -27.40 -3.83
N THR A 248 26.69 -27.90 -5.05
CA THR A 248 27.96 -27.99 -5.79
C THR A 248 28.56 -26.61 -6.05
N GLY A 249 27.76 -25.66 -6.50
CA GLY A 249 28.21 -24.28 -6.74
C GLY A 249 28.69 -23.60 -5.45
N LEU A 250 28.01 -23.84 -4.33
CA LEU A 250 28.43 -23.33 -3.01
C LEU A 250 29.77 -23.95 -2.58
N LYS A 251 29.93 -25.29 -2.72
CA LYS A 251 31.18 -25.97 -2.41
C LYS A 251 32.33 -25.43 -3.27
N LEU A 252 32.13 -25.26 -4.57
CA LEU A 252 33.13 -24.67 -5.47
C LEU A 252 33.47 -23.23 -5.10
N LYS A 253 32.48 -22.43 -4.71
CA LYS A 253 32.69 -21.06 -4.27
C LYS A 253 33.54 -21.02 -2.99
N VAL A 254 33.24 -21.86 -1.99
CA VAL A 254 34.00 -21.95 -0.74
C VAL A 254 35.46 -22.39 -1.03
N ILE A 255 35.66 -23.38 -1.90
CA ILE A 255 37.01 -23.85 -2.31
C ILE A 255 37.77 -22.68 -2.97
N ARG A 256 37.13 -21.96 -3.88
CA ARG A 256 37.74 -20.82 -4.60
C ARG A 256 38.11 -19.65 -3.69
N GLU A 257 37.24 -19.33 -2.72
CA GLU A 257 37.41 -18.13 -1.86
C GLU A 257 38.23 -18.43 -0.60
N LYS A 258 38.10 -19.61 -0.04
CA LYS A 258 38.68 -19.99 1.27
C LYS A 258 39.69 -21.15 1.22
N GLY A 259 39.83 -21.77 0.05
CA GLY A 259 40.71 -22.93 -0.14
C GLY A 259 40.08 -24.26 0.23
N ILE A 260 40.71 -25.34 -0.22
CA ILE A 260 40.23 -26.73 -0.03
C ILE A 260 40.17 -27.14 1.44
N ARG A 261 41.13 -26.70 2.26
CA ARG A 261 41.18 -27.05 3.69
C ARG A 261 39.94 -26.52 4.43
N ALA A 262 39.57 -25.27 4.19
CA ALA A 262 38.39 -24.68 4.81
C ALA A 262 37.07 -25.38 4.37
N ALA A 263 36.99 -25.80 3.10
CA ALA A 263 35.85 -26.58 2.62
C ALA A 263 35.72 -27.94 3.28
N LEU A 264 36.84 -28.63 3.54
CA LEU A 264 36.88 -29.92 4.24
C LEU A 264 36.52 -29.78 5.74
N ASP A 265 36.95 -28.72 6.40
CA ASP A 265 36.60 -28.44 7.79
C ASP A 265 35.10 -28.12 7.95
N ILE A 266 34.50 -27.37 7.03
CA ILE A 266 33.06 -27.14 7.03
C ILE A 266 32.28 -28.45 6.86
N LYS A 267 32.75 -29.33 5.96
CA LYS A 267 32.14 -30.65 5.79
C LYS A 267 32.22 -31.50 7.06
N LYS A 268 33.40 -31.60 7.70
CA LYS A 268 33.58 -32.34 8.95
C LYS A 268 32.66 -31.86 10.07
N ARG A 269 32.47 -30.52 10.22
CA ARG A 269 31.56 -29.96 11.22
C ARG A 269 30.09 -30.29 10.94
N LYS A 270 29.68 -30.35 9.67
CA LYS A 270 28.33 -30.74 9.30
C LYS A 270 28.06 -32.23 9.54
N ASP A 271 29.04 -33.07 9.29
CA ASP A 271 28.95 -34.55 9.49
C ASP A 271 28.99 -34.92 10.98
N ALA A 272 29.35 -33.96 11.88
CA ALA A 272 29.43 -34.14 13.34
C ALA A 272 28.19 -33.61 14.09
N GLN A 273 27.24 -33.00 13.40
CA GLN A 273 25.93 -32.57 13.91
C GLN A 273 24.84 -33.55 13.51
#